data_65b931956c84b2aa7b12313199751477
#
_entry.id   65b931956c84b2aa7b12313199751477
#
_cell.length_a   1.000
_cell.length_b   1.000
_cell.length_c   1.000
_cell.angle_alpha   90.00
_cell.angle_beta   90.00
_cell.angle_gamma   90.00
#
_symmetry.space_group_name_H-M   'P 1'
#
loop_
_entity.id
_entity.type
_entity.pdbx_description
1 polymer ?
#
loop_
_entity_poly.entity_id
_entity_poly.type
_entity_poly.pdbx_seq_one_letter_code
_entity_poly.pdbx_strand_id
1 'polypeptide(L)'
;MPNPPWTVDIVVVGAGFAGLTAARELTRQGHDVLVFEGRDRVGGRSFTGTVAGVPADLGGTFVGPTQDAVLALAAELQVPTTPTHHDGKNVIHWRGWARSYRGTIPKLSLTGLLDIGRLRWQFERIARGIPLAAPWEARRAHELDGLSLGGWLRSVRATASSRDLLAIMARVTWGCEPDDVSMLHAAHYAHAAGGLDRLLDVENGAQQDRFPGGTQQIAEAAAAELGERVVLNAPVRRIDRHGAGVTVTTDVGQAEAGFVIVAIPPAHRAFIEFAPPLPAEYTELAKHWPQGRLSKAYAAYSTPFWRANGFSGQALSDKGPVFITFDVSPQADGPGILMGFVDARAFDTLPTEQRRRDTLRCFAFLFGDDALKPLDYVDHRWGAEEFAPGGPTAAVPPGSWTRYGPWLREPVGPIHWAGTETADEWTGYLDGAVRSGQRAAAEIADLL
;
A
#
# COMPACT_ATOMS: atom_id res chain seq x y z
N MET A 1 -29.89 9.64 7.54
CA MET A 1 -29.66 9.09 6.18
C MET A 1 -30.94 9.20 5.38
N PRO A 2 -30.92 9.68 4.13
CA PRO A 2 -32.06 9.51 3.25
C PRO A 2 -32.37 8.01 3.12
N ASN A 3 -33.64 7.65 3.10
CA ASN A 3 -34.05 6.24 2.94
C ASN A 3 -33.84 5.78 1.49
N PRO A 4 -33.41 4.53 1.24
CA PRO A 4 -33.37 3.98 -0.11
C PRO A 4 -34.79 3.89 -0.73
N PRO A 5 -34.92 3.90 -2.07
CA PRO A 5 -33.86 4.02 -3.04
C PRO A 5 -33.29 5.44 -3.11
N TRP A 6 -31.97 5.56 -3.30
CA TRP A 6 -31.30 6.85 -3.49
C TRP A 6 -31.27 7.19 -4.99
N THR A 7 -31.32 8.48 -5.29
CA THR A 7 -31.05 9.00 -6.65
C THR A 7 -30.03 10.11 -6.52
N VAL A 8 -28.87 9.96 -7.17
CA VAL A 8 -27.73 10.86 -7.10
C VAL A 8 -27.07 11.00 -8.47
N ASP A 9 -26.17 11.95 -8.65
CA ASP A 9 -25.41 12.09 -9.89
C ASP A 9 -24.34 10.99 -10.01
N ILE A 10 -23.61 10.73 -8.91
CA ILE A 10 -22.49 9.78 -8.89
C ILE A 10 -22.53 8.89 -7.64
N VAL A 11 -22.33 7.59 -7.83
CA VAL A 11 -22.01 6.66 -6.75
C VAL A 11 -20.52 6.38 -6.71
N VAL A 12 -19.91 6.38 -5.52
CA VAL A 12 -18.53 5.94 -5.28
C VAL A 12 -18.53 4.65 -4.48
N VAL A 13 -17.83 3.63 -4.96
CA VAL A 13 -17.69 2.32 -4.31
C VAL A 13 -16.35 2.24 -3.59
N GLY A 14 -16.40 2.24 -2.26
CA GLY A 14 -15.24 2.19 -1.37
C GLY A 14 -14.85 3.56 -0.79
N ALA A 15 -14.84 3.66 0.54
CA ALA A 15 -14.44 4.85 1.30
C ALA A 15 -12.95 4.79 1.73
N GLY A 16 -12.07 4.33 0.84
CA GLY A 16 -10.62 4.52 0.95
C GLY A 16 -10.21 5.92 0.50
N PHE A 17 -8.91 6.24 0.56
CA PHE A 17 -8.38 7.54 0.15
C PHE A 17 -8.81 7.94 -1.27
N ALA A 18 -8.77 7.02 -2.22
CA ALA A 18 -9.17 7.29 -3.60
C ALA A 18 -10.66 7.66 -3.72
N GLY A 19 -11.54 6.85 -3.12
CA GLY A 19 -12.98 7.11 -3.20
C GLY A 19 -13.41 8.36 -2.45
N LEU A 20 -12.87 8.60 -1.23
CA LEU A 20 -13.17 9.80 -0.47
C LEU A 20 -12.66 11.07 -1.16
N THR A 21 -11.47 11.01 -1.78
CA THR A 21 -10.95 12.14 -2.58
C THR A 21 -11.86 12.42 -3.76
N ALA A 22 -12.24 11.40 -4.54
CA ALA A 22 -13.14 11.59 -5.68
C ALA A 22 -14.49 12.16 -5.26
N ALA A 23 -15.07 11.65 -4.18
CA ALA A 23 -16.35 12.13 -3.65
C ALA A 23 -16.26 13.60 -3.20
N ARG A 24 -15.18 13.99 -2.50
CA ARG A 24 -14.96 15.39 -2.07
C ARG A 24 -14.82 16.33 -3.25
N GLU A 25 -14.01 15.97 -4.24
CA GLU A 25 -13.80 16.81 -5.45
C GLU A 25 -15.13 17.04 -6.20
N LEU A 26 -15.90 16.00 -6.45
CA LEU A 26 -17.19 16.10 -7.14
C LEU A 26 -18.24 16.85 -6.30
N THR A 27 -18.31 16.62 -4.99
CA THR A 27 -19.22 17.37 -4.10
C THR A 27 -18.87 18.86 -4.07
N ARG A 28 -17.60 19.24 -4.10
CA ARG A 28 -17.15 20.65 -4.17
C ARG A 28 -17.51 21.32 -5.49
N GLN A 29 -17.64 20.55 -6.55
CA GLN A 29 -18.10 21.01 -7.86
C GLN A 29 -19.63 21.13 -7.95
N GLY A 30 -20.35 20.72 -6.90
CA GLY A 30 -21.80 20.86 -6.79
C GLY A 30 -22.61 19.62 -7.18
N HIS A 31 -21.93 18.48 -7.44
CA HIS A 31 -22.61 17.23 -7.78
C HIS A 31 -23.12 16.51 -6.53
N ASP A 32 -24.24 15.80 -6.69
CA ASP A 32 -24.78 14.91 -5.64
C ASP A 32 -24.10 13.57 -5.69
N VAL A 33 -23.35 13.23 -4.61
CA VAL A 33 -22.47 12.06 -4.54
C VAL A 33 -22.85 11.20 -3.36
N LEU A 34 -22.89 9.87 -3.56
CA LEU A 34 -23.08 8.88 -2.50
C LEU A 34 -21.93 7.89 -2.47
N VAL A 35 -21.33 7.65 -1.30
CA VAL A 35 -20.23 6.72 -1.11
C VAL A 35 -20.72 5.48 -0.36
N PHE A 36 -20.52 4.30 -0.92
CA PHE A 36 -20.78 3.04 -0.24
C PHE A 36 -19.48 2.37 0.22
N GLU A 37 -19.40 2.06 1.50
CA GLU A 37 -18.30 1.32 2.11
C GLU A 37 -18.80 0.01 2.72
N GLY A 38 -18.10 -1.08 2.41
CA GLY A 38 -18.49 -2.42 2.89
C GLY A 38 -18.26 -2.62 4.38
N ARG A 39 -17.27 -1.93 4.96
CA ARG A 39 -16.92 -2.02 6.38
C ARG A 39 -17.70 -1.03 7.24
N ASP A 40 -17.55 -1.18 8.53
CA ASP A 40 -17.99 -0.25 9.58
C ASP A 40 -17.06 0.98 9.76
N ARG A 41 -16.02 1.10 8.91
CA ARG A 41 -14.99 2.14 8.97
C ARG A 41 -14.56 2.60 7.59
N VAL A 42 -14.11 3.85 7.50
CA VAL A 42 -13.44 4.42 6.33
C VAL A 42 -11.93 4.15 6.36
N GLY A 43 -11.22 4.52 5.29
CA GLY A 43 -9.77 4.46 5.17
C GLY A 43 -9.23 3.30 4.32
N GLY A 44 -10.05 2.26 4.07
CA GLY A 44 -9.62 1.12 3.24
C GLY A 44 -8.40 0.42 3.82
N ARG A 45 -7.26 0.47 3.11
CA ARG A 45 -5.95 -0.09 3.54
C ARG A 45 -5.19 0.81 4.53
N SER A 46 -5.74 1.95 4.92
CA SER A 46 -5.30 2.75 6.06
C SER A 46 -6.20 2.43 7.24
N PHE A 47 -5.62 1.87 8.27
CA PHE A 47 -6.32 1.47 9.49
C PHE A 47 -5.45 1.77 10.69
N THR A 48 -5.98 2.54 11.64
CA THR A 48 -5.28 2.91 12.87
C THR A 48 -5.94 2.21 14.05
N GLY A 49 -5.16 1.39 14.74
CA GLY A 49 -5.50 0.81 16.03
C GLY A 49 -4.71 1.46 17.15
N THR A 50 -4.56 0.76 18.27
CA THR A 50 -3.77 1.23 19.42
C THR A 50 -2.87 0.12 19.95
N VAL A 51 -1.69 0.50 20.46
CA VAL A 51 -0.81 -0.36 21.25
C VAL A 51 -0.35 0.41 22.48
N ALA A 52 -0.55 -0.14 23.65
CA ALA A 52 -0.33 0.55 24.95
C ALA A 52 -0.96 1.96 25.01
N GLY A 53 -2.15 2.14 24.45
CA GLY A 53 -2.85 3.43 24.39
C GLY A 53 -2.32 4.43 23.37
N VAL A 54 -1.32 4.09 22.58
CA VAL A 54 -0.75 4.95 21.51
C VAL A 54 -1.32 4.53 20.17
N PRO A 55 -1.69 5.48 19.27
CA PRO A 55 -2.11 5.18 17.90
C PRO A 55 -1.05 4.39 17.15
N ALA A 56 -1.48 3.33 16.46
CA ALA A 56 -0.63 2.44 15.67
C ALA A 56 -1.27 2.16 14.31
N ASP A 57 -0.58 2.51 13.25
CA ASP A 57 -1.04 2.30 11.88
C ASP A 57 -0.91 0.84 11.46
N LEU A 58 -1.95 0.09 11.66
CA LEU A 58 -2.04 -1.32 11.24
C LEU A 58 -2.03 -1.49 9.71
N GLY A 59 -2.35 -0.40 8.97
CA GLY A 59 -2.29 -0.27 7.51
C GLY A 59 -1.15 0.62 7.01
N GLY A 60 -1.43 1.45 5.99
CA GLY A 60 -0.49 2.47 5.51
C GLY A 60 -0.03 3.38 6.64
N THR A 61 1.25 3.74 6.69
CA THR A 61 1.82 4.48 7.82
C THR A 61 2.60 5.70 7.38
N PHE A 62 3.44 5.55 6.36
CA PHE A 62 4.47 6.51 6.04
C PHE A 62 4.09 7.40 4.85
N VAL A 63 4.63 8.61 4.90
CA VAL A 63 4.65 9.57 3.81
C VAL A 63 6.04 10.19 3.70
N GLY A 64 6.31 10.84 2.58
CA GLY A 64 7.61 11.49 2.39
C GLY A 64 7.60 12.49 1.25
N PRO A 65 8.74 13.09 0.95
CA PRO A 65 8.87 14.09 -0.11
C PRO A 65 8.33 13.60 -1.44
N THR A 66 7.67 14.51 -2.18
CA THR A 66 7.00 14.29 -3.48
C THR A 66 5.70 13.47 -3.43
N GLN A 67 5.27 13.05 -2.25
CA GLN A 67 3.90 12.57 -2.03
C GLN A 67 2.98 13.78 -1.79
N ASP A 68 2.98 14.70 -2.74
CA ASP A 68 2.43 16.05 -2.57
C ASP A 68 0.91 16.05 -2.48
N ALA A 69 0.24 15.12 -3.16
CA ALA A 69 -1.22 15.03 -3.15
C ALA A 69 -1.78 14.64 -1.77
N VAL A 70 -1.20 13.60 -1.14
CA VAL A 70 -1.64 13.19 0.20
C VAL A 70 -1.20 14.17 1.28
N LEU A 71 -0.02 14.79 1.14
CA LEU A 71 0.45 15.83 2.07
C LEU A 71 -0.42 17.08 1.99
N ALA A 72 -0.83 17.50 0.79
CA ALA A 72 -1.77 18.62 0.60
C ALA A 72 -3.14 18.29 1.22
N LEU A 73 -3.66 17.08 0.98
CA LEU A 73 -4.91 16.62 1.58
C LEU A 73 -4.85 16.61 3.12
N ALA A 74 -3.75 16.10 3.69
CA ALA A 74 -3.53 16.09 5.14
C ALA A 74 -3.48 17.50 5.73
N ALA A 75 -2.74 18.42 5.06
CA ALA A 75 -2.66 19.82 5.47
C ALA A 75 -4.03 20.52 5.43
N GLU A 76 -4.80 20.32 4.37
CA GLU A 76 -6.16 20.83 4.22
C GLU A 76 -7.08 20.34 5.35
N LEU A 77 -6.98 19.08 5.71
CA LEU A 77 -7.74 18.45 6.79
C LEU A 77 -7.11 18.66 8.17
N GLN A 78 -6.07 19.49 8.28
CA GLN A 78 -5.37 19.82 9.52
C GLN A 78 -4.78 18.63 10.28
N VAL A 79 -4.35 17.60 9.54
CA VAL A 79 -3.67 16.42 10.09
C VAL A 79 -2.15 16.58 9.96
N PRO A 80 -1.43 16.87 11.06
CA PRO A 80 0.00 17.12 11.02
C PRO A 80 0.84 15.86 10.83
N THR A 81 2.03 16.01 10.25
CA THR A 81 3.04 14.95 10.17
C THR A 81 4.06 15.05 11.30
N THR A 82 4.79 13.96 11.54
CA THR A 82 5.93 13.88 12.44
C THR A 82 7.03 13.03 11.83
N PRO A 83 8.31 13.40 11.97
CA PRO A 83 9.41 12.60 11.45
C PRO A 83 9.46 11.19 12.04
N THR A 84 9.83 10.22 11.21
CA THR A 84 10.14 8.86 11.64
C THR A 84 11.52 8.85 12.30
N HIS A 85 11.63 8.23 13.47
CA HIS A 85 12.93 8.11 14.15
C HIS A 85 13.88 7.22 13.35
N HIS A 86 15.11 7.69 13.09
CA HIS A 86 16.14 6.97 12.32
C HIS A 86 17.54 7.15 12.87
N ASP A 87 17.70 7.88 13.99
CA ASP A 87 19.00 8.07 14.63
C ASP A 87 19.52 6.75 15.21
N GLY A 88 20.82 6.49 14.99
CA GLY A 88 21.48 5.30 15.51
C GLY A 88 21.99 4.37 14.41
N LYS A 89 22.24 3.11 14.78
CA LYS A 89 22.67 2.06 13.85
C LYS A 89 21.47 1.21 13.47
N ASN A 90 21.36 0.89 12.19
CA ASN A 90 20.43 -0.13 11.68
C ASN A 90 21.00 -1.53 11.95
N VAL A 91 20.12 -2.54 11.95
CA VAL A 91 20.51 -3.94 12.11
C VAL A 91 20.14 -4.72 10.84
N ILE A 92 20.98 -5.64 10.42
CA ILE A 92 20.61 -6.65 9.42
C ILE A 92 20.80 -8.05 10.01
N HIS A 93 19.75 -8.86 9.99
CA HIS A 93 19.80 -10.29 10.17
C HIS A 93 19.88 -10.95 8.80
N TRP A 94 21.04 -11.54 8.50
CA TRP A 94 21.29 -12.12 7.19
C TRP A 94 22.16 -13.37 7.32
N ARG A 95 21.69 -14.47 6.74
CA ARG A 95 22.36 -15.78 6.76
C ARG A 95 22.73 -16.25 8.18
N GLY A 96 21.82 -15.99 9.15
CA GLY A 96 21.98 -16.42 10.55
C GLY A 96 22.84 -15.50 11.43
N TRP A 97 23.30 -14.35 10.93
CA TRP A 97 24.10 -13.38 11.68
C TRP A 97 23.39 -12.04 11.77
N ALA A 98 23.33 -11.45 12.96
CA ALA A 98 22.93 -10.06 13.15
C ALA A 98 24.17 -9.14 13.11
N ARG A 99 24.09 -8.07 12.34
CA ARG A 99 25.15 -7.05 12.24
C ARG A 99 24.56 -5.66 12.22
N SER A 100 25.20 -4.71 12.90
CA SER A 100 24.82 -3.32 12.82
C SER A 100 25.58 -2.59 11.71
N TYR A 101 24.88 -1.61 11.10
CA TYR A 101 25.44 -0.75 10.05
C TYR A 101 24.84 0.66 10.15
N ARG A 102 25.37 1.61 9.38
CA ARG A 102 24.82 2.96 9.21
C ARG A 102 24.52 3.20 7.72
N GLY A 103 23.52 4.03 7.46
CA GLY A 103 23.06 4.34 6.09
C GLY A 103 22.13 3.26 5.54
N THR A 104 21.80 3.35 4.25
CA THR A 104 20.79 2.54 3.59
C THR A 104 21.28 1.14 3.22
N ILE A 105 22.56 1.00 2.84
CA ILE A 105 23.12 -0.27 2.36
C ILE A 105 23.91 -0.95 3.48
N PRO A 106 23.57 -2.21 3.85
CA PRO A 106 24.35 -2.99 4.80
C PRO A 106 25.80 -3.19 4.34
N LYS A 107 26.72 -3.41 5.29
CA LYS A 107 28.12 -3.74 4.98
C LYS A 107 28.19 -5.07 4.24
N LEU A 108 28.48 -5.00 2.94
CA LEU A 108 28.76 -6.14 2.07
C LEU A 108 30.27 -6.30 1.83
N SER A 109 30.66 -7.42 1.21
CA SER A 109 32.00 -7.53 0.62
C SER A 109 32.21 -6.48 -0.49
N LEU A 110 33.44 -6.16 -0.83
CA LEU A 110 33.73 -5.22 -1.93
C LEU A 110 33.05 -5.64 -3.24
N THR A 111 33.08 -6.95 -3.54
CA THR A 111 32.39 -7.50 -4.73
C THR A 111 30.86 -7.34 -4.65
N GLY A 112 30.27 -7.50 -3.46
CA GLY A 112 28.85 -7.26 -3.23
C GLY A 112 28.46 -5.78 -3.40
N LEU A 113 29.29 -4.85 -2.89
CA LEU A 113 29.05 -3.41 -3.07
C LEU A 113 29.15 -2.98 -4.52
N LEU A 114 30.14 -3.47 -5.26
CA LEU A 114 30.26 -3.20 -6.70
C LEU A 114 29.08 -3.76 -7.49
N ASP A 115 28.63 -4.97 -7.14
CA ASP A 115 27.51 -5.60 -7.81
C ASP A 115 26.18 -4.88 -7.53
N ILE A 116 25.90 -4.53 -6.28
CA ILE A 116 24.65 -3.79 -5.96
C ILE A 116 24.64 -2.42 -6.62
N GLY A 117 25.78 -1.72 -6.69
CA GLY A 117 25.91 -0.46 -7.41
C GLY A 117 25.65 -0.62 -8.93
N ARG A 118 26.20 -1.67 -9.54
CA ARG A 118 25.96 -2.01 -10.96
C ARG A 118 24.47 -2.34 -11.20
N LEU A 119 23.87 -3.19 -10.35
CA LEU A 119 22.47 -3.58 -10.47
C LEU A 119 21.55 -2.38 -10.31
N ARG A 120 21.81 -1.52 -9.33
CA ARG A 120 21.07 -0.29 -9.13
C ARG A 120 21.13 0.62 -10.36
N TRP A 121 22.32 0.86 -10.91
CA TRP A 121 22.45 1.68 -12.13
C TRP A 121 21.68 1.09 -13.32
N GLN A 122 21.75 -0.24 -13.53
CA GLN A 122 21.02 -0.92 -14.60
C GLN A 122 19.50 -0.83 -14.39
N PHE A 123 19.03 -1.06 -13.16
CA PHE A 123 17.62 -1.00 -12.81
C PHE A 123 17.05 0.42 -13.02
N GLU A 124 17.73 1.44 -12.49
CA GLU A 124 17.35 2.84 -12.67
C GLU A 124 17.30 3.28 -14.14
N ARG A 125 18.25 2.77 -14.94
CA ARG A 125 18.24 3.03 -16.38
C ARG A 125 17.02 2.40 -17.07
N ILE A 126 16.62 1.20 -16.66
CA ILE A 126 15.40 0.55 -17.15
C ILE A 126 14.17 1.35 -16.69
N ALA A 127 14.07 1.66 -15.40
CA ALA A 127 12.96 2.35 -14.79
C ALA A 127 12.64 3.69 -15.48
N ARG A 128 13.66 4.53 -15.71
CA ARG A 128 13.51 5.81 -16.40
C ARG A 128 13.03 5.70 -17.85
N GLY A 129 13.16 4.56 -18.47
CA GLY A 129 12.69 4.30 -19.84
C GLY A 129 11.24 3.83 -19.93
N ILE A 130 10.52 3.73 -18.79
CA ILE A 130 9.14 3.26 -18.74
C ILE A 130 8.18 4.45 -18.62
N PRO A 131 7.24 4.66 -19.58
CA PRO A 131 6.20 5.67 -19.47
C PRO A 131 5.35 5.43 -18.21
N LEU A 132 5.15 6.45 -17.39
CA LEU A 132 4.37 6.32 -16.13
C LEU A 132 2.91 6.01 -16.41
N ALA A 133 2.32 6.71 -17.38
CA ALA A 133 0.92 6.57 -17.74
C ALA A 133 0.60 5.26 -18.48
N ALA A 134 1.55 4.70 -19.21
CA ALA A 134 1.36 3.53 -20.09
C ALA A 134 2.59 2.61 -20.07
N PRO A 135 2.87 1.90 -18.97
CA PRO A 135 4.06 1.04 -18.86
C PRO A 135 4.16 -0.01 -19.96
N TRP A 136 3.00 -0.48 -20.45
CA TRP A 136 2.90 -1.43 -21.58
C TRP A 136 3.38 -0.89 -22.92
N GLU A 137 3.53 0.43 -23.07
CA GLU A 137 4.06 1.09 -24.27
C GLU A 137 5.58 1.27 -24.22
N ALA A 138 6.25 0.88 -23.14
CA ALA A 138 7.69 0.95 -23.06
C ALA A 138 8.34 0.17 -24.20
N ARG A 139 9.44 0.72 -24.77
CA ARG A 139 10.16 0.13 -25.92
C ARG A 139 10.47 -1.38 -25.75
N ARG A 140 10.66 -1.85 -24.50
CA ARG A 140 10.96 -3.25 -24.17
C ARG A 140 9.89 -3.86 -23.28
N ALA A 141 8.65 -3.37 -23.35
CA ALA A 141 7.60 -3.79 -22.44
C ALA A 141 7.41 -5.32 -22.41
N HIS A 142 7.25 -5.96 -23.56
CA HIS A 142 7.05 -7.41 -23.64
C HIS A 142 8.22 -8.22 -23.07
N GLU A 143 9.45 -7.79 -23.29
CA GLU A 143 10.64 -8.44 -22.75
C GLU A 143 10.71 -8.30 -21.22
N LEU A 144 10.53 -7.08 -20.73
CA LEU A 144 10.58 -6.78 -19.29
C LEU A 144 9.40 -7.40 -18.53
N ASP A 145 8.23 -7.38 -19.13
CA ASP A 145 7.03 -7.98 -18.53
C ASP A 145 7.06 -9.52 -18.58
N GLY A 146 7.69 -10.10 -19.60
CA GLY A 146 7.90 -11.54 -19.71
C GLY A 146 8.90 -12.12 -18.69
N LEU A 147 9.67 -11.27 -18.01
CA LEU A 147 10.63 -11.65 -16.98
C LEU A 147 10.10 -11.27 -15.59
N SER A 148 10.32 -12.15 -14.59
CA SER A 148 10.23 -11.75 -13.20
C SER A 148 11.47 -10.93 -12.78
N LEU A 149 11.36 -10.16 -11.70
CA LEU A 149 12.52 -9.49 -11.08
C LEU A 149 13.63 -10.51 -10.76
N GLY A 150 13.28 -11.69 -10.23
CA GLY A 150 14.24 -12.78 -9.97
C GLY A 150 14.86 -13.32 -11.24
N GLY A 151 14.09 -13.47 -12.32
CA GLY A 151 14.56 -13.85 -13.65
C GLY A 151 15.56 -12.83 -14.21
N TRP A 152 15.26 -11.53 -14.10
CA TRP A 152 16.19 -10.46 -14.47
C TRP A 152 17.49 -10.54 -13.68
N LEU A 153 17.42 -10.68 -12.35
CA LEU A 153 18.61 -10.81 -11.48
C LEU A 153 19.52 -11.98 -11.90
N ARG A 154 18.92 -13.10 -12.29
CA ARG A 154 19.67 -14.25 -12.84
C ARG A 154 20.30 -13.93 -14.19
N SER A 155 19.57 -13.29 -15.10
CA SER A 155 20.05 -12.95 -16.43
C SER A 155 21.27 -12.02 -16.41
N VAL A 156 21.30 -11.08 -15.46
CA VAL A 156 22.42 -10.14 -15.26
C VAL A 156 23.51 -10.69 -14.33
N ARG A 157 23.41 -11.97 -13.93
CA ARG A 157 24.37 -12.66 -13.06
C ARG A 157 24.60 -11.93 -11.73
N ALA A 158 23.53 -11.49 -11.10
CA ALA A 158 23.58 -10.89 -9.77
C ALA A 158 24.21 -11.84 -8.74
N THR A 159 25.07 -11.32 -7.86
CA THR A 159 25.67 -12.11 -6.78
C THR A 159 24.60 -12.62 -5.80
N ALA A 160 24.92 -13.67 -5.05
CA ALA A 160 23.98 -14.21 -4.06
C ALA A 160 23.58 -13.15 -3.02
N SER A 161 24.52 -12.32 -2.56
CA SER A 161 24.25 -11.23 -1.61
C SER A 161 23.29 -10.18 -2.17
N SER A 162 23.48 -9.78 -3.43
CA SER A 162 22.59 -8.81 -4.08
C SER A 162 21.20 -9.38 -4.27
N ARG A 163 21.09 -10.68 -4.64
CA ARG A 163 19.78 -11.35 -4.75
C ARG A 163 19.04 -11.43 -3.43
N ASP A 164 19.75 -11.76 -2.33
CA ASP A 164 19.13 -11.82 -0.99
C ASP A 164 18.58 -10.46 -0.56
N LEU A 165 19.34 -9.38 -0.75
CA LEU A 165 18.89 -8.02 -0.41
C LEU A 165 17.68 -7.58 -1.24
N LEU A 166 17.70 -7.84 -2.55
CA LEU A 166 16.57 -7.51 -3.42
C LEU A 166 15.35 -8.42 -3.18
N ALA A 167 15.55 -9.63 -2.63
CA ALA A 167 14.45 -10.46 -2.15
C ALA A 167 13.78 -9.85 -0.90
N ILE A 168 14.56 -9.35 0.06
CA ILE A 168 14.01 -8.60 1.21
C ILE A 168 13.22 -7.39 0.72
N MET A 169 13.77 -6.63 -0.23
CA MET A 169 13.07 -5.49 -0.82
C MET A 169 11.72 -5.91 -1.45
N ALA A 170 11.68 -6.96 -2.25
CA ALA A 170 10.44 -7.42 -2.89
C ALA A 170 9.38 -7.85 -1.85
N ARG A 171 9.81 -8.55 -0.79
CA ARG A 171 8.92 -8.95 0.32
C ARG A 171 8.32 -7.75 1.04
N VAL A 172 9.13 -6.71 1.28
CA VAL A 172 8.69 -5.50 2.00
C VAL A 172 7.82 -4.61 1.11
N THR A 173 8.17 -4.46 -0.18
CA THR A 173 7.48 -3.54 -1.10
C THR A 173 6.18 -4.13 -1.63
N TRP A 174 6.19 -5.39 -2.07
CA TRP A 174 5.04 -6.02 -2.74
C TRP A 174 4.46 -7.22 -1.97
N GLY A 175 5.05 -7.63 -0.85
CA GLY A 175 4.61 -8.82 -0.11
C GLY A 175 4.73 -10.10 -0.92
N CYS A 176 5.75 -10.23 -1.78
CA CYS A 176 5.96 -11.39 -2.66
C CYS A 176 7.46 -11.72 -2.83
N GLU A 177 7.76 -12.87 -3.44
CA GLU A 177 9.12 -13.20 -3.83
C GLU A 177 9.51 -12.49 -5.15
N PRO A 178 10.80 -12.29 -5.41
CA PRO A 178 11.25 -11.67 -6.67
C PRO A 178 10.82 -12.42 -7.94
N ASP A 179 10.54 -13.72 -7.83
CA ASP A 179 10.07 -14.52 -8.95
C ASP A 179 8.57 -14.35 -9.23
N ASP A 180 7.82 -13.78 -8.30
CA ASP A 180 6.37 -13.57 -8.40
C ASP A 180 5.99 -12.20 -9.02
N VAL A 181 6.93 -11.26 -9.12
CA VAL A 181 6.69 -9.89 -9.60
C VAL A 181 7.37 -9.65 -10.95
N SER A 182 6.64 -9.03 -11.90
CA SER A 182 7.16 -8.63 -13.21
C SER A 182 8.30 -7.62 -13.06
N MET A 183 9.35 -7.76 -13.87
CA MET A 183 10.43 -6.76 -13.96
C MET A 183 9.91 -5.43 -14.47
N LEU A 184 8.94 -5.42 -15.38
CA LEU A 184 8.27 -4.20 -15.84
C LEU A 184 7.54 -3.52 -14.69
N HIS A 185 6.80 -4.29 -13.87
CA HIS A 185 6.12 -3.75 -12.69
C HIS A 185 7.10 -3.17 -11.68
N ALA A 186 8.16 -3.90 -11.34
CA ALA A 186 9.16 -3.45 -10.38
C ALA A 186 9.83 -2.13 -10.82
N ALA A 187 10.17 -2.03 -12.11
CA ALA A 187 10.81 -0.85 -12.67
C ALA A 187 9.83 0.35 -12.79
N HIS A 188 8.59 0.11 -13.20
CA HIS A 188 7.53 1.12 -13.21
C HIS A 188 7.26 1.66 -11.80
N TYR A 189 7.11 0.78 -10.82
CA TYR A 189 6.84 1.13 -9.43
C TYR A 189 7.93 2.04 -8.84
N ALA A 190 9.20 1.70 -9.07
CA ALA A 190 10.32 2.54 -8.65
C ALA A 190 10.35 3.89 -9.38
N HIS A 191 10.06 3.92 -10.69
CA HIS A 191 9.99 5.16 -11.47
C HIS A 191 8.86 6.05 -10.97
N ALA A 192 7.69 5.47 -10.71
CA ALA A 192 6.50 6.18 -10.18
C ALA A 192 6.74 6.79 -8.78
N ALA A 193 7.67 6.24 -8.00
CA ALA A 193 8.11 6.78 -6.72
C ALA A 193 9.27 7.80 -6.84
N GLY A 194 9.77 8.07 -8.04
CA GLY A 194 10.91 8.95 -8.30
C GLY A 194 12.28 8.29 -8.11
N GLY A 195 12.36 6.96 -8.11
CA GLY A 195 13.59 6.16 -8.08
C GLY A 195 13.76 5.32 -6.82
N LEU A 196 14.72 4.38 -6.85
CA LEU A 196 14.95 3.42 -5.77
C LEU A 196 15.32 4.08 -4.44
N ASP A 197 16.11 5.14 -4.44
CA ASP A 197 16.51 5.82 -3.21
C ASP A 197 15.31 6.37 -2.48
N ARG A 198 14.46 7.09 -3.21
CA ARG A 198 13.24 7.65 -2.64
C ARG A 198 12.29 6.57 -2.15
N LEU A 199 12.23 5.45 -2.86
CA LEU A 199 11.39 4.32 -2.48
C LEU A 199 11.86 3.64 -1.19
N LEU A 200 13.18 3.57 -0.94
CA LEU A 200 13.77 2.71 0.10
C LEU A 200 14.28 3.47 1.33
N ASP A 201 14.57 4.77 1.22
CA ASP A 201 15.16 5.54 2.31
C ASP A 201 14.12 6.10 3.28
N VAL A 202 14.55 6.31 4.52
CA VAL A 202 13.78 7.08 5.51
C VAL A 202 14.06 8.57 5.32
N GLU A 203 15.32 8.98 5.36
CA GLU A 203 15.71 10.37 5.14
C GLU A 203 15.55 10.73 3.66
N ASN A 204 14.73 11.75 3.36
CA ASN A 204 14.35 12.17 2.01
C ASN A 204 13.65 11.07 1.17
N GLY A 205 13.11 10.05 1.81
CA GLY A 205 12.44 8.90 1.19
C GLY A 205 10.98 8.73 1.62
N ALA A 206 10.37 7.66 1.11
CA ALA A 206 8.95 7.37 1.30
C ALA A 206 8.55 7.08 2.76
N GLN A 207 9.51 6.86 3.66
CA GLN A 207 9.28 6.57 5.08
C GLN A 207 9.69 7.72 6.01
N GLN A 208 9.90 8.92 5.46
CA GLN A 208 10.42 10.07 6.21
C GLN A 208 9.51 10.51 7.34
N ASP A 209 8.22 10.60 7.07
CA ASP A 209 7.23 11.12 8.00
C ASP A 209 6.08 10.13 8.21
N ARG A 210 5.36 10.32 9.32
CA ARG A 210 4.13 9.61 9.68
C ARG A 210 3.14 10.58 10.33
N PHE A 211 1.93 10.13 10.58
CA PHE A 211 0.91 10.93 11.25
C PHE A 211 0.78 10.49 12.71
N PRO A 212 0.96 11.40 13.71
CA PRO A 212 0.98 11.03 15.14
C PRO A 212 -0.28 10.32 15.62
N GLY A 213 -1.45 10.72 15.11
CA GLY A 213 -2.72 10.08 15.45
C GLY A 213 -3.13 8.96 14.47
N GLY A 214 -2.24 8.60 13.53
CA GLY A 214 -2.44 7.59 12.50
C GLY A 214 -2.99 8.15 11.18
N THR A 215 -2.75 7.40 10.10
CA THR A 215 -3.14 7.79 8.74
C THR A 215 -4.64 7.79 8.53
N GLN A 216 -5.40 6.98 9.27
CA GLN A 216 -6.85 6.88 9.11
C GLN A 216 -7.56 8.19 9.43
N GLN A 217 -7.00 9.06 10.29
CA GLN A 217 -7.56 10.38 10.59
C GLN A 217 -7.86 11.21 9.35
N ILE A 218 -7.02 11.11 8.30
CA ILE A 218 -7.24 11.82 7.03
C ILE A 218 -8.54 11.32 6.38
N ALA A 219 -8.75 10.02 6.35
CA ALA A 219 -9.96 9.43 5.78
C ALA A 219 -11.21 9.76 6.63
N GLU A 220 -11.07 9.75 7.95
CA GLU A 220 -12.14 10.10 8.89
C GLU A 220 -12.54 11.58 8.74
N ALA A 221 -11.57 12.49 8.65
CA ALA A 221 -11.83 13.91 8.43
C ALA A 221 -12.47 14.15 7.04
N ALA A 222 -12.00 13.49 6.00
CA ALA A 222 -12.58 13.55 4.66
C ALA A 222 -14.03 13.02 4.63
N ALA A 223 -14.31 11.94 5.33
CA ALA A 223 -15.65 11.39 5.45
C ALA A 223 -16.58 12.29 6.29
N ALA A 224 -16.04 12.95 7.32
CA ALA A 224 -16.81 13.89 8.14
C ALA A 224 -17.30 15.10 7.33
N GLU A 225 -16.50 15.61 6.37
CA GLU A 225 -16.97 16.67 5.45
C GLU A 225 -18.11 16.19 4.53
N LEU A 226 -18.09 14.92 4.13
CA LEU A 226 -19.14 14.33 3.30
C LEU A 226 -20.41 13.99 4.13
N GLY A 227 -20.25 13.77 5.42
CA GLY A 227 -21.35 13.51 6.36
C GLY A 227 -22.19 12.27 5.95
N GLU A 228 -23.51 12.45 5.86
CA GLU A 228 -24.45 11.36 5.54
C GLU A 228 -24.33 10.80 4.12
N ARG A 229 -23.48 11.40 3.27
CA ARG A 229 -23.16 10.86 1.95
C ARG A 229 -22.27 9.61 2.02
N VAL A 230 -21.67 9.30 3.17
CA VAL A 230 -20.86 8.08 3.36
C VAL A 230 -21.70 7.05 4.12
N VAL A 231 -22.06 5.97 3.43
CA VAL A 231 -22.87 4.88 3.98
C VAL A 231 -21.95 3.70 4.28
N LEU A 232 -21.73 3.44 5.56
CA LEU A 232 -20.93 2.31 6.05
C LEU A 232 -21.79 1.03 6.12
N ASN A 233 -21.13 -0.14 6.22
CA ASN A 233 -21.78 -1.46 6.24
C ASN A 233 -22.71 -1.69 5.03
N ALA A 234 -22.32 -1.11 3.89
CA ALA A 234 -23.08 -1.13 2.66
C ALA A 234 -22.26 -1.73 1.51
N PRO A 235 -21.87 -3.02 1.59
CA PRO A 235 -21.09 -3.64 0.54
C PRO A 235 -21.86 -3.67 -0.77
N VAL A 236 -21.24 -3.15 -1.83
CA VAL A 236 -21.80 -3.19 -3.18
C VAL A 236 -21.68 -4.62 -3.70
N ARG A 237 -22.84 -5.18 -4.11
CA ARG A 237 -22.93 -6.54 -4.62
C ARG A 237 -23.06 -6.58 -6.13
N ARG A 238 -23.74 -5.55 -6.72
CA ARG A 238 -24.05 -5.54 -8.15
C ARG A 238 -24.10 -4.12 -8.69
N ILE A 239 -23.64 -3.96 -9.92
CA ILE A 239 -23.72 -2.72 -10.71
C ILE A 239 -24.37 -3.06 -12.05
N ASP A 240 -25.60 -2.58 -12.26
CA ASP A 240 -26.35 -2.70 -13.51
C ASP A 240 -26.18 -1.44 -14.36
N ARG A 241 -25.66 -1.59 -15.58
CA ARG A 241 -25.55 -0.49 -16.56
C ARG A 241 -26.79 -0.48 -17.45
N HIS A 242 -27.39 0.66 -17.64
CA HIS A 242 -28.52 0.85 -18.54
C HIS A 242 -28.42 2.18 -19.30
N GLY A 243 -29.36 2.45 -20.20
CA GLY A 243 -29.28 3.61 -21.09
C GLY A 243 -29.29 4.99 -20.41
N ALA A 244 -29.74 5.06 -19.15
CA ALA A 244 -29.86 6.28 -18.36
C ALA A 244 -28.77 6.38 -17.27
N GLY A 245 -27.86 5.41 -17.14
CA GLY A 245 -26.83 5.41 -16.10
C GLY A 245 -26.58 4.03 -15.49
N VAL A 246 -26.56 3.97 -14.16
CA VAL A 246 -26.30 2.74 -13.38
C VAL A 246 -27.26 2.60 -12.21
N THR A 247 -27.63 1.35 -11.91
CA THR A 247 -28.21 0.95 -10.63
C THR A 247 -27.14 0.24 -9.81
N VAL A 248 -26.82 0.76 -8.64
CA VAL A 248 -25.87 0.14 -7.70
C VAL A 248 -26.63 -0.51 -6.55
N THR A 249 -26.49 -1.81 -6.40
CA THR A 249 -27.17 -2.61 -5.36
C THR A 249 -26.21 -2.97 -4.24
N THR A 250 -26.63 -2.69 -3.01
CA THR A 250 -25.94 -3.00 -1.77
C THR A 250 -26.81 -3.87 -0.85
N ASP A 251 -26.24 -4.34 0.26
CA ASP A 251 -27.00 -5.09 1.28
C ASP A 251 -28.03 -4.21 2.03
N VAL A 252 -27.93 -2.88 1.92
CA VAL A 252 -28.80 -1.92 2.63
C VAL A 252 -29.76 -1.15 1.72
N GLY A 253 -29.69 -1.34 0.40
CA GLY A 253 -30.57 -0.68 -0.56
C GLY A 253 -29.93 -0.49 -1.93
N GLN A 254 -30.61 0.27 -2.80
CA GLN A 254 -30.18 0.54 -4.16
C GLN A 254 -30.04 2.04 -4.40
N ALA A 255 -29.09 2.42 -5.25
CA ALA A 255 -28.92 3.78 -5.74
C ALA A 255 -28.95 3.81 -7.27
N GLU A 256 -29.72 4.76 -7.82
CA GLU A 256 -29.69 5.13 -9.24
C GLU A 256 -28.73 6.31 -9.40
N ALA A 257 -27.82 6.22 -10.39
CA ALA A 257 -26.86 7.28 -10.66
C ALA A 257 -26.52 7.41 -12.14
N GLY A 258 -26.06 8.60 -12.55
CA GLY A 258 -25.52 8.80 -13.89
C GLY A 258 -24.20 8.06 -14.09
N PHE A 259 -23.34 8.08 -13.07
CA PHE A 259 -22.01 7.50 -13.11
C PHE A 259 -21.66 6.72 -11.82
N VAL A 260 -20.68 5.81 -11.91
CA VAL A 260 -20.11 5.13 -10.75
C VAL A 260 -18.59 5.11 -10.81
N ILE A 261 -17.93 5.48 -9.69
CA ILE A 261 -16.48 5.30 -9.49
C ILE A 261 -16.26 4.07 -8.63
N VAL A 262 -15.59 3.06 -9.19
CA VAL A 262 -15.20 1.86 -8.45
C VAL A 262 -13.79 2.06 -7.92
N ALA A 263 -13.68 2.42 -6.63
CA ALA A 263 -12.44 2.81 -5.94
C ALA A 263 -11.90 1.70 -5.02
N ILE A 264 -11.96 0.45 -5.48
CA ILE A 264 -11.44 -0.73 -4.79
C ILE A 264 -10.27 -1.35 -5.59
N PRO A 265 -9.38 -2.14 -4.94
CA PRO A 265 -8.27 -2.79 -5.64
C PRO A 265 -8.75 -3.65 -6.82
N PRO A 266 -8.00 -3.71 -7.94
CA PRO A 266 -8.41 -4.45 -9.14
C PRO A 266 -8.80 -5.91 -8.88
N ALA A 267 -8.05 -6.62 -8.03
CA ALA A 267 -8.36 -8.01 -7.66
C ALA A 267 -9.75 -8.18 -7.03
N HIS A 268 -10.25 -7.15 -6.34
CA HIS A 268 -11.52 -7.21 -5.60
C HIS A 268 -12.72 -6.80 -6.44
N ARG A 269 -12.52 -6.30 -7.66
CA ARG A 269 -13.62 -6.03 -8.61
C ARG A 269 -14.42 -7.30 -8.94
N ALA A 270 -13.78 -8.48 -8.82
CA ALA A 270 -14.43 -9.77 -8.99
C ALA A 270 -15.52 -10.10 -7.93
N PHE A 271 -15.56 -9.36 -6.81
CA PHE A 271 -16.62 -9.52 -5.79
C PHE A 271 -17.92 -8.77 -6.11
N ILE A 272 -17.91 -7.95 -7.17
CA ILE A 272 -19.08 -7.22 -7.64
C ILE A 272 -19.57 -7.87 -8.93
N GLU A 273 -20.87 -8.14 -8.99
CA GLU A 273 -21.51 -8.56 -10.22
C GLU A 273 -21.78 -7.34 -11.12
N PHE A 274 -21.35 -7.41 -12.37
CA PHE A 274 -21.60 -6.37 -13.38
C PHE A 274 -22.60 -6.86 -14.43
N ALA A 275 -23.65 -6.07 -14.69
CA ALA A 275 -24.63 -6.36 -15.72
C ALA A 275 -24.83 -5.14 -16.66
N PRO A 276 -24.76 -5.28 -17.98
CA PRO A 276 -24.20 -6.47 -18.65
C PRO A 276 -22.77 -6.77 -18.18
N PRO A 277 -22.26 -7.99 -18.33
CA PRO A 277 -20.88 -8.34 -17.92
C PRO A 277 -19.85 -7.36 -18.49
N LEU A 278 -18.79 -7.11 -17.73
CA LEU A 278 -17.63 -6.37 -18.24
C LEU A 278 -16.98 -7.14 -19.39
N PRO A 279 -16.27 -6.46 -20.31
CA PRO A 279 -15.38 -7.13 -21.25
C PRO A 279 -14.44 -8.12 -20.54
N ALA A 280 -14.11 -9.22 -21.20
CA ALA A 280 -13.33 -10.33 -20.60
C ALA A 280 -11.99 -9.87 -20.01
N GLU A 281 -11.38 -8.85 -20.59
CA GLU A 281 -10.11 -8.27 -20.20
C GLU A 281 -10.14 -7.74 -18.75
N TYR A 282 -11.27 -7.18 -18.30
CA TYR A 282 -11.41 -6.69 -16.91
C TYR A 282 -11.50 -7.84 -15.90
N THR A 283 -12.16 -8.94 -16.29
CA THR A 283 -12.21 -10.16 -15.45
C THR A 283 -10.83 -10.80 -15.34
N GLU A 284 -10.09 -10.86 -16.44
CA GLU A 284 -8.73 -11.37 -16.45
C GLU A 284 -7.76 -10.42 -15.71
N LEU A 285 -7.91 -9.10 -15.88
CA LEU A 285 -7.15 -8.12 -15.08
C LEU A 285 -7.29 -8.40 -13.58
N ALA A 286 -8.51 -8.59 -13.08
CA ALA A 286 -8.76 -8.85 -11.66
C ALA A 286 -7.99 -10.08 -11.14
N LYS A 287 -7.87 -11.13 -11.94
CA LYS A 287 -7.10 -12.35 -11.61
C LYS A 287 -5.59 -12.13 -11.64
N HIS A 288 -5.11 -11.22 -12.49
CA HIS A 288 -3.69 -10.99 -12.74
C HIS A 288 -3.13 -9.73 -12.03
N TRP A 289 -3.90 -9.14 -11.10
CA TRP A 289 -3.49 -8.05 -10.23
C TRP A 289 -3.60 -8.41 -8.74
N PRO A 290 -3.02 -9.57 -8.31
CA PRO A 290 -3.17 -10.03 -6.94
C PRO A 290 -2.55 -9.07 -5.95
N GLN A 291 -3.16 -8.95 -4.77
CA GLN A 291 -2.59 -8.19 -3.68
C GLN A 291 -1.40 -8.94 -3.06
N GLY A 292 -0.44 -8.19 -2.54
CA GLY A 292 0.68 -8.73 -1.78
C GLY A 292 0.27 -9.40 -0.48
N ARG A 293 1.20 -10.08 0.17
CA ARG A 293 0.97 -10.86 1.39
C ARG A 293 1.84 -10.37 2.53
N LEU A 294 1.54 -9.14 2.98
CA LEU A 294 2.23 -8.49 4.08
C LEU A 294 1.22 -8.10 5.16
N SER A 295 1.53 -8.44 6.40
CA SER A 295 0.80 -8.07 7.60
C SER A 295 1.70 -7.27 8.53
N LYS A 296 1.18 -6.77 9.66
CA LYS A 296 1.92 -5.95 10.61
C LYS A 296 1.81 -6.46 12.02
N ALA A 297 2.87 -6.27 12.80
CA ALA A 297 2.89 -6.54 14.23
C ALA A 297 3.62 -5.42 14.97
N TYR A 298 3.15 -5.11 16.17
CA TYR A 298 3.65 -4.05 17.04
C TYR A 298 3.91 -4.59 18.42
N ALA A 299 4.98 -4.11 19.06
CA ALA A 299 5.22 -4.34 20.47
C ALA A 299 5.59 -3.03 21.16
N ALA A 300 4.95 -2.73 22.28
CA ALA A 300 5.21 -1.57 23.09
C ALA A 300 6.03 -1.95 24.33
N TYR A 301 6.95 -1.09 24.72
CA TYR A 301 7.86 -1.25 25.85
C TYR A 301 7.83 0.01 26.73
N SER A 302 8.24 -0.08 27.99
CA SER A 302 8.28 1.07 28.90
C SER A 302 9.13 2.23 28.37
N THR A 303 10.20 1.91 27.64
CA THR A 303 11.08 2.88 27.00
C THR A 303 11.60 2.29 25.67
N PRO A 304 12.04 3.12 24.74
CA PRO A 304 12.71 2.64 23.50
C PRO A 304 14.14 2.16 23.80
N PHE A 305 14.29 1.03 24.52
CA PHE A 305 15.56 0.49 25.01
C PHE A 305 16.63 0.33 23.91
N TRP A 306 16.22 0.08 22.66
CA TRP A 306 17.15 -0.01 21.51
C TRP A 306 17.86 1.30 21.26
N ARG A 307 17.22 2.46 21.50
CA ARG A 307 17.86 3.79 21.38
C ARG A 307 19.00 3.95 22.39
N ALA A 308 18.79 3.52 23.64
CA ALA A 308 19.83 3.52 24.68
C ALA A 308 21.02 2.63 24.29
N ASN A 309 20.79 1.56 23.50
CA ASN A 309 21.81 0.67 22.96
C ASN A 309 22.44 1.18 21.64
N GLY A 310 22.06 2.39 21.19
CA GLY A 310 22.60 3.04 20.00
C GLY A 310 22.03 2.52 18.68
N PHE A 311 20.83 1.91 18.71
CA PHE A 311 20.12 1.45 17.52
C PHE A 311 18.98 2.39 17.14
N SER A 312 18.71 2.47 15.84
CA SER A 312 17.61 3.28 15.26
C SER A 312 16.24 2.64 15.43
N GLY A 313 16.15 1.35 15.75
CA GLY A 313 14.92 0.56 15.67
C GLY A 313 14.63 0.04 14.26
N GLN A 314 15.44 0.43 13.24
CA GLN A 314 15.35 -0.16 11.92
C GLN A 314 16.17 -1.46 11.85
N ALA A 315 15.55 -2.49 11.31
CA ALA A 315 16.26 -3.71 10.98
C ALA A 315 15.69 -4.36 9.72
N LEU A 316 16.55 -5.09 9.01
CA LEU A 316 16.18 -5.96 7.90
C LEU A 316 16.47 -7.42 8.29
N SER A 317 15.64 -8.36 7.82
CA SER A 317 15.87 -9.79 8.06
C SER A 317 15.56 -10.60 6.80
N ASP A 318 16.44 -11.55 6.49
CA ASP A 318 16.19 -12.57 5.45
C ASP A 318 15.34 -13.74 5.97
N LYS A 319 15.06 -13.77 7.28
CA LYS A 319 14.22 -14.79 7.94
C LYS A 319 13.03 -14.16 8.63
N GLY A 320 11.87 -14.67 8.28
CA GLY A 320 10.62 -14.25 8.92
C GLY A 320 10.46 -14.76 10.37
N PRO A 321 9.34 -14.40 11.01
CA PRO A 321 8.21 -13.74 10.37
C PRO A 321 8.43 -12.26 10.06
N VAL A 322 9.29 -11.54 10.79
CA VAL A 322 9.53 -10.10 10.61
C VAL A 322 10.65 -9.86 9.60
N PHE A 323 10.35 -9.13 8.51
CA PHE A 323 11.34 -8.79 7.47
C PHE A 323 11.97 -7.41 7.64
N ILE A 324 11.22 -6.45 8.16
CA ILE A 324 11.71 -5.11 8.45
C ILE A 324 11.07 -4.58 9.72
N THR A 325 11.81 -3.78 10.47
CA THR A 325 11.30 -3.07 11.65
C THR A 325 11.52 -1.57 11.55
N PHE A 326 10.66 -0.81 12.24
CA PHE A 326 10.80 0.62 12.43
C PHE A 326 10.50 1.00 13.88
N ASP A 327 11.16 2.04 14.34
CA ASP A 327 10.80 2.74 15.57
C ASP A 327 9.68 3.73 15.26
N VAL A 328 8.49 3.46 15.77
CA VAL A 328 7.32 4.33 15.63
C VAL A 328 6.87 4.90 16.98
N SER A 329 7.77 4.97 17.93
CA SER A 329 7.53 5.58 19.25
C SER A 329 7.06 7.03 19.12
N PRO A 330 6.23 7.55 20.04
CA PRO A 330 5.96 8.97 20.14
C PRO A 330 7.25 9.79 20.27
N GLN A 331 7.23 11.05 19.83
CA GLN A 331 8.42 11.93 19.94
C GLN A 331 8.70 12.38 21.37
N ALA A 332 7.66 12.53 22.20
CA ALA A 332 7.78 12.88 23.60
C ALA A 332 8.07 11.63 24.46
N ASP A 333 8.38 11.85 25.74
CA ASP A 333 8.55 10.80 26.73
C ASP A 333 7.32 9.88 26.76
N GLY A 334 7.47 8.67 26.27
CA GLY A 334 6.40 7.70 26.10
C GLY A 334 6.92 6.29 25.91
N PRO A 335 6.05 5.32 25.71
CA PRO A 335 6.46 3.95 25.48
C PRO A 335 7.28 3.85 24.19
N GLY A 336 8.30 2.99 24.20
CA GLY A 336 9.00 2.59 22.99
C GLY A 336 8.11 1.66 22.17
N ILE A 337 7.96 1.93 20.86
CA ILE A 337 7.13 1.10 19.98
C ILE A 337 7.95 0.63 18.79
N LEU A 338 8.13 -0.68 18.69
CA LEU A 338 8.64 -1.35 17.50
C LEU A 338 7.49 -1.82 16.63
N MET A 339 7.53 -1.44 15.35
CA MET A 339 6.67 -1.98 14.31
C MET A 339 7.46 -2.97 13.46
N GLY A 340 6.85 -4.09 13.08
CA GLY A 340 7.41 -5.07 12.15
C GLY A 340 6.46 -5.36 11.00
N PHE A 341 6.98 -5.43 9.76
CA PHE A 341 6.27 -6.06 8.66
C PHE A 341 6.53 -7.57 8.68
N VAL A 342 5.45 -8.34 8.59
CA VAL A 342 5.49 -9.79 8.71
C VAL A 342 4.96 -10.49 7.45
N ASP A 343 5.52 -11.64 7.12
CA ASP A 343 5.07 -12.48 6.01
C ASP A 343 3.70 -13.09 6.30
N ALA A 344 2.65 -12.54 5.72
CA ALA A 344 1.29 -12.99 5.93
C ALA A 344 1.05 -14.46 5.52
N ARG A 345 1.82 -15.02 4.57
CA ARG A 345 1.64 -16.40 4.08
C ARG A 345 1.73 -17.45 5.17
N ALA A 346 2.69 -17.28 6.08
CA ALA A 346 2.86 -18.19 7.21
C ALA A 346 2.23 -17.62 8.50
N PHE A 347 2.44 -16.31 8.74
CA PHE A 347 2.05 -15.63 9.96
C PHE A 347 0.54 -15.61 10.20
N ASP A 348 -0.26 -15.28 9.18
CA ASP A 348 -1.71 -15.09 9.34
C ASP A 348 -2.45 -16.40 9.68
N THR A 349 -1.85 -17.56 9.40
CA THR A 349 -2.42 -18.87 9.70
C THR A 349 -2.16 -19.35 11.14
N LEU A 350 -1.23 -18.70 11.85
CA LEU A 350 -0.82 -19.11 13.18
C LEU A 350 -1.79 -18.62 14.27
N PRO A 351 -1.92 -19.34 15.39
CA PRO A 351 -2.62 -18.83 16.58
C PRO A 351 -1.98 -17.54 17.11
N THR A 352 -2.79 -16.67 17.69
CA THR A 352 -2.34 -15.33 18.19
C THR A 352 -1.13 -15.41 19.11
N GLU A 353 -1.11 -16.33 20.08
CA GLU A 353 0.02 -16.49 21.01
C GLU A 353 1.30 -16.96 20.30
N GLN A 354 1.19 -17.70 19.22
CA GLN A 354 2.35 -18.10 18.44
C GLN A 354 2.87 -16.93 17.62
N ARG A 355 1.99 -16.15 16.97
CA ARG A 355 2.36 -14.94 16.24
C ARG A 355 3.09 -13.97 17.15
N ARG A 356 2.52 -13.68 18.33
CA ARG A 356 3.14 -12.85 19.36
C ARG A 356 4.54 -13.35 19.74
N ARG A 357 4.64 -14.61 20.13
CA ARG A 357 5.93 -15.21 20.54
C ARG A 357 6.98 -15.15 19.45
N ASP A 358 6.62 -15.46 18.22
CA ASP A 358 7.57 -15.50 17.11
C ASP A 358 8.02 -14.09 16.69
N THR A 359 7.13 -13.10 16.72
CA THR A 359 7.47 -11.68 16.54
C THR A 359 8.44 -11.19 17.61
N LEU A 360 8.14 -11.42 18.89
CA LEU A 360 8.99 -10.99 20.00
C LEU A 360 10.37 -11.64 19.97
N ARG A 361 10.48 -12.90 19.54
CA ARG A 361 11.76 -13.59 19.32
C ARG A 361 12.56 -12.92 18.20
N CYS A 362 11.91 -12.51 17.10
CA CYS A 362 12.58 -11.76 16.05
C CYS A 362 13.10 -10.41 16.58
N PHE A 363 12.29 -9.67 17.33
CA PHE A 363 12.73 -8.40 17.93
C PHE A 363 13.88 -8.59 18.91
N ALA A 364 13.83 -9.64 19.74
CA ALA A 364 14.91 -9.97 20.68
C ALA A 364 16.20 -10.34 19.96
N PHE A 365 16.12 -11.10 18.88
CA PHE A 365 17.32 -11.42 18.09
C PHE A 365 17.96 -10.17 17.47
N LEU A 366 17.17 -9.16 17.12
CA LEU A 366 17.63 -7.92 16.49
C LEU A 366 18.14 -6.90 17.52
N PHE A 367 17.48 -6.75 18.67
CA PHE A 367 17.68 -5.63 19.59
C PHE A 367 18.01 -6.03 21.03
N GLY A 368 17.97 -7.32 21.35
CA GLY A 368 18.28 -7.86 22.68
C GLY A 368 17.05 -8.34 23.46
N ASP A 369 17.30 -9.06 24.56
CA ASP A 369 16.29 -9.82 25.32
C ASP A 369 15.21 -8.96 25.99
N ASP A 370 15.42 -7.67 26.15
CA ASP A 370 14.40 -6.75 26.65
C ASP A 370 13.15 -6.73 25.72
N ALA A 371 13.32 -7.05 24.44
CA ALA A 371 12.22 -7.19 23.50
C ALA A 371 11.26 -8.35 23.82
N LEU A 372 11.65 -9.31 24.68
CA LEU A 372 10.78 -10.40 25.14
C LEU A 372 9.75 -9.96 26.21
N LYS A 373 9.86 -8.74 26.72
CA LYS A 373 9.05 -8.22 27.84
C LYS A 373 8.23 -6.99 27.41
N PRO A 374 7.35 -7.10 26.40
CA PRO A 374 6.54 -5.97 26.00
C PRO A 374 5.47 -5.67 27.05
N LEU A 375 5.09 -4.38 27.17
CA LEU A 375 3.91 -3.94 27.90
C LEU A 375 2.63 -4.36 27.19
N ASP A 376 2.66 -4.30 25.83
CA ASP A 376 1.53 -4.62 24.98
C ASP A 376 1.99 -5.13 23.62
N TYR A 377 1.12 -5.85 22.93
CA TYR A 377 1.35 -6.41 21.60
C TYR A 377 0.07 -6.40 20.78
N VAL A 378 0.15 -5.97 19.55
CA VAL A 378 -0.95 -6.05 18.58
C VAL A 378 -0.43 -6.50 17.24
N ASP A 379 -1.18 -7.34 16.54
CA ASP A 379 -0.95 -7.65 15.13
C ASP A 379 -2.24 -7.46 14.32
N HIS A 380 -2.09 -7.20 13.02
CA HIS A 380 -3.21 -7.13 12.09
C HIS A 380 -2.92 -7.99 10.87
N ARG A 381 -3.88 -8.88 10.56
CA ARG A 381 -3.79 -9.85 9.47
C ARG A 381 -4.52 -9.34 8.23
N TRP A 382 -3.80 -8.66 7.34
CA TRP A 382 -4.40 -8.14 6.12
C TRP A 382 -4.93 -9.23 5.18
N GLY A 383 -4.38 -10.43 5.20
CA GLY A 383 -4.90 -11.57 4.44
C GLY A 383 -6.28 -12.07 4.89
N ALA A 384 -6.70 -11.72 6.12
CA ALA A 384 -8.00 -12.11 6.69
C ALA A 384 -9.09 -11.05 6.55
N GLU A 385 -8.78 -9.89 5.93
CA GLU A 385 -9.75 -8.83 5.68
C GLU A 385 -10.78 -9.26 4.62
N GLU A 386 -12.07 -8.99 4.88
CA GLU A 386 -13.16 -9.40 3.98
C GLU A 386 -13.16 -8.60 2.67
N PHE A 387 -13.13 -7.25 2.76
CA PHE A 387 -13.32 -6.38 1.59
C PHE A 387 -12.03 -5.87 0.93
N ALA A 388 -10.88 -6.09 1.53
CA ALA A 388 -9.59 -5.76 0.94
C ALA A 388 -8.50 -6.73 1.42
N PRO A 389 -8.65 -8.05 1.16
CA PRO A 389 -7.66 -9.03 1.61
C PRO A 389 -6.31 -8.79 0.93
N GLY A 390 -5.27 -8.76 1.75
CA GLY A 390 -3.88 -8.58 1.32
C GLY A 390 -3.41 -7.12 1.31
N GLY A 391 -2.12 -6.97 1.15
CA GLY A 391 -1.41 -5.69 1.14
C GLY A 391 0.10 -5.87 1.02
N PRO A 392 0.82 -4.78 0.90
CA PRO A 392 0.41 -3.38 0.93
C PRO A 392 -0.21 -2.90 -0.41
N THR A 393 0.21 -3.47 -1.52
CA THR A 393 -0.21 -3.15 -2.89
C THR A 393 -0.26 -4.40 -3.76
N ALA A 394 -0.57 -4.26 -5.04
CA ALA A 394 -0.55 -5.38 -5.98
C ALA A 394 0.87 -5.90 -6.23
N ALA A 395 1.01 -7.22 -6.27
CA ALA A 395 2.21 -7.94 -6.71
C ALA A 395 1.97 -8.47 -8.13
N VAL A 396 2.17 -7.60 -9.13
CA VAL A 396 1.78 -7.89 -10.53
C VAL A 396 2.74 -8.89 -11.17
N PRO A 397 2.26 -10.10 -11.55
CA PRO A 397 3.13 -11.14 -12.07
C PRO A 397 3.56 -10.90 -13.54
N PRO A 398 4.57 -11.62 -14.02
CA PRO A 398 5.01 -11.55 -15.41
C PRO A 398 3.88 -11.75 -16.43
N GLY A 399 3.92 -10.96 -17.51
CA GLY A 399 2.97 -11.02 -18.61
C GLY A 399 1.65 -10.30 -18.37
N SER A 400 1.47 -9.63 -17.23
CA SER A 400 0.20 -8.99 -16.86
C SER A 400 0.07 -7.57 -17.41
N TRP A 401 1.13 -6.77 -17.36
CA TRP A 401 1.09 -5.39 -17.81
C TRP A 401 0.83 -5.26 -19.32
N THR A 402 1.51 -6.04 -20.14
CA THR A 402 1.35 -5.97 -21.59
C THR A 402 0.02 -6.52 -22.11
N ARG A 403 -0.64 -7.36 -21.31
CA ARG A 403 -1.97 -7.92 -21.66
C ARG A 403 -3.12 -7.12 -21.08
N TYR A 404 -3.01 -6.68 -19.84
CA TYR A 404 -4.14 -6.14 -19.10
C TYR A 404 -3.94 -4.69 -18.63
N GLY A 405 -2.72 -4.15 -18.72
CA GLY A 405 -2.41 -2.78 -18.30
C GLY A 405 -3.34 -1.71 -18.92
N PRO A 406 -3.65 -1.74 -20.22
CA PRO A 406 -4.56 -0.80 -20.85
C PRO A 406 -5.94 -0.72 -20.15
N TRP A 407 -6.44 -1.86 -19.64
CA TRP A 407 -7.76 -1.98 -19.02
C TRP A 407 -7.78 -1.58 -17.53
N LEU A 408 -6.65 -1.20 -16.97
CA LEU A 408 -6.55 -0.90 -15.53
C LEU A 408 -7.47 0.28 -15.14
N ARG A 409 -7.59 1.26 -16.03
CA ARG A 409 -8.36 2.49 -15.81
C ARG A 409 -9.24 2.93 -16.97
N GLU A 410 -9.27 2.19 -18.08
CA GLU A 410 -10.17 2.50 -19.18
C GLU A 410 -11.62 2.42 -18.72
N PRO A 411 -12.44 3.47 -18.86
CA PRO A 411 -13.85 3.46 -18.44
C PRO A 411 -14.69 2.44 -19.24
N VAL A 412 -15.75 1.94 -18.62
CA VAL A 412 -16.73 1.06 -19.28
C VAL A 412 -18.10 1.72 -19.25
N GLY A 413 -18.36 2.59 -20.23
CA GLY A 413 -19.55 3.42 -20.23
C GLY A 413 -19.55 4.33 -18.99
N PRO A 414 -20.58 4.28 -18.12
CA PRO A 414 -20.67 5.12 -16.93
C PRO A 414 -19.79 4.64 -15.75
N ILE A 415 -19.01 3.54 -15.91
CA ILE A 415 -18.16 3.01 -14.85
C ILE A 415 -16.72 3.55 -15.02
N HIS A 416 -16.24 4.27 -14.00
CA HIS A 416 -14.88 4.77 -13.87
C HIS A 416 -14.13 4.05 -12.76
N TRP A 417 -12.79 4.05 -12.83
CA TRP A 417 -11.94 3.28 -11.93
C TRP A 417 -11.01 4.20 -11.14
N ALA A 418 -10.95 4.01 -9.83
CA ALA A 418 -9.98 4.64 -8.97
C ALA A 418 -9.28 3.58 -8.09
N GLY A 419 -8.36 4.02 -7.26
CA GLY A 419 -7.51 3.17 -6.43
C GLY A 419 -6.05 3.37 -6.78
N THR A 420 -5.18 3.24 -5.80
CA THR A 420 -3.75 3.54 -5.95
C THR A 420 -3.06 2.77 -7.06
N GLU A 421 -3.55 1.57 -7.40
CA GLU A 421 -3.04 0.76 -8.51
C GLU A 421 -3.27 1.41 -9.88
N THR A 422 -4.21 2.37 -9.97
CA THR A 422 -4.52 3.10 -11.20
C THR A 422 -3.77 4.43 -11.32
N ALA A 423 -2.91 4.76 -10.37
CA ALA A 423 -2.13 6.00 -10.38
C ALA A 423 -0.86 5.91 -11.23
N ASP A 424 -0.48 7.01 -11.86
CA ASP A 424 0.76 7.16 -12.64
C ASP A 424 1.96 7.37 -11.73
N GLU A 425 1.78 8.20 -10.70
CA GLU A 425 2.77 8.51 -9.69
C GLU A 425 2.38 7.90 -8.35
N TRP A 426 3.37 7.48 -7.59
CA TRP A 426 3.20 6.87 -6.27
C TRP A 426 2.17 5.75 -6.25
N THR A 427 2.10 4.96 -7.33
CA THR A 427 1.25 3.75 -7.37
C THR A 427 1.54 2.85 -6.16
N GLY A 428 0.49 2.33 -5.51
CA GLY A 428 0.63 1.51 -4.30
C GLY A 428 0.74 2.30 -2.98
N TYR A 429 0.85 3.63 -3.01
CA TYR A 429 0.95 4.52 -1.86
C TYR A 429 -0.34 5.30 -1.60
N LEU A 430 -0.41 5.97 -0.44
CA LEU A 430 -1.52 6.88 -0.09
C LEU A 430 -1.65 8.01 -1.11
N ASP A 431 -0.52 8.56 -1.56
CA ASP A 431 -0.48 9.64 -2.55
C ASP A 431 -1.08 9.22 -3.89
N GLY A 432 -0.71 8.04 -4.38
CA GLY A 432 -1.31 7.50 -5.61
C GLY A 432 -2.81 7.24 -5.47
N ALA A 433 -3.30 6.90 -4.27
CA ALA A 433 -4.73 6.77 -4.04
C ALA A 433 -5.44 8.13 -4.19
N VAL A 434 -4.90 9.20 -3.59
CA VAL A 434 -5.42 10.57 -3.72
C VAL A 434 -5.42 11.01 -5.18
N ARG A 435 -4.27 10.89 -5.89
CA ARG A 435 -4.15 11.23 -7.31
C ARG A 435 -5.14 10.49 -8.19
N SER A 436 -5.35 9.19 -7.94
CA SER A 436 -6.32 8.40 -8.69
C SER A 436 -7.76 8.84 -8.47
N GLY A 437 -8.09 9.28 -7.25
CA GLY A 437 -9.39 9.86 -6.93
C GLY A 437 -9.63 11.18 -7.65
N GLN A 438 -8.64 12.08 -7.65
CA GLN A 438 -8.66 13.35 -8.37
C GLN A 438 -8.86 13.13 -9.88
N ARG A 439 -8.10 12.19 -10.48
CA ARG A 439 -8.24 11.84 -11.90
C ARG A 439 -9.64 11.32 -12.22
N ALA A 440 -10.16 10.37 -11.43
CA ALA A 440 -11.48 9.79 -11.69
C ALA A 440 -12.61 10.83 -11.53
N ALA A 441 -12.46 11.78 -10.59
CA ALA A 441 -13.39 12.89 -10.45
C ALA A 441 -13.35 13.83 -11.67
N ALA A 442 -12.15 14.17 -12.15
CA ALA A 442 -12.00 15.03 -13.34
C ALA A 442 -12.59 14.35 -14.60
N GLU A 443 -12.34 13.06 -14.81
CA GLU A 443 -12.92 12.29 -15.92
C GLU A 443 -14.45 12.38 -15.98
N ILE A 444 -15.13 12.35 -14.83
CA ILE A 444 -16.60 12.45 -14.75
C ILE A 444 -17.04 13.90 -14.90
N ALA A 445 -16.36 14.84 -14.27
CA ALA A 445 -16.70 16.26 -14.38
C ALA A 445 -16.64 16.78 -15.83
N ASP A 446 -15.74 16.26 -16.65
CA ASP A 446 -15.65 16.58 -18.09
C ASP A 446 -16.84 16.00 -18.90
N LEU A 447 -17.65 15.09 -18.33
CA LEU A 447 -18.79 14.46 -18.98
C LEU A 447 -20.15 15.03 -18.52
N LEU A 448 -20.18 15.76 -17.38
CA LEU A 448 -21.36 16.39 -16.80
C LEU A 448 -21.48 17.84 -17.19
#